data_2209b61f75b2f6483ee2a49fa7a43835
#
_entry.id   2209b61f75b2f6483ee2a49fa7a43835
#
_cell.length_a   1.000
_cell.length_b   1.000
_cell.length_c   1.000
_cell.angle_alpha   90.00
_cell.angle_beta   90.00
_cell.angle_gamma   90.00
#
_symmetry.space_group_name_H-M   'P 1'
#
loop_
_entity.id
_entity.type
_entity.pdbx_description
1 polymer ?
#
loop_
_entity_poly.entity_id
_entity_poly.type
_entity_poly.pdbx_seq_one_letter_code
_entity_poly.pdbx_strand_id
1 'polypeptide(L)'
;VPQTLHLKGLGPAGALLAIRAAQRGYSVVAYDPAVDLNRATPFPGTYGVFSTQIPAWADALFTPPAPLEVVAGLPTTRRTLGFEYRMLDQAAVVKALRESDVRVVAEYVPDGHPAVDCTGAPRTDAALWQLAVGWFFSDRDAPRPQPVFMDWTGAEAQDQHAAPSFCYIQRTSEGWLYEETILATHCPADPVEQQKVLDVLRNRLAKRVARMGLDPESVSREEQVSIPMGTRRRHKERKFGAAAGFINPATGYSLGHALEAADDVLDGRRLGGNLAYVLRQVGGELIARADGATLQDFFGHFFALDTERQLAYLSGRDGLAVARTMWALREGTGLSHEFLQPLFRRPWQVMRAVWARR
;
A
#
# COMPACT_ATOMS: atom_id res chain seq x y z
N VAL A 1 -25.09 -24.06 16.40
CA VAL A 1 -24.60 -24.18 15.01
C VAL A 1 -23.70 -22.98 14.76
N PRO A 2 -22.44 -23.14 14.31
CA PRO A 2 -21.59 -22.03 14.00
C PRO A 2 -22.27 -21.13 12.93
N GLN A 3 -22.13 -19.83 13.10
CA GLN A 3 -22.62 -18.86 12.11
C GLN A 3 -21.78 -18.97 10.85
N THR A 4 -22.43 -19.11 9.67
CA THR A 4 -21.72 -19.15 8.39
C THR A 4 -21.47 -17.73 7.89
N LEU A 5 -20.21 -17.44 7.53
CA LEU A 5 -19.80 -16.20 6.89
C LEU A 5 -19.45 -16.47 5.42
N HIS A 6 -20.09 -15.74 4.51
CA HIS A 6 -19.75 -15.78 3.09
C HIS A 6 -18.93 -14.58 2.69
N LEU A 7 -17.82 -14.82 1.96
CA LEU A 7 -16.93 -13.79 1.44
C LEU A 7 -16.92 -13.85 -0.09
N LYS A 8 -16.96 -12.70 -0.73
CA LYS A 8 -16.76 -12.52 -2.17
C LYS A 8 -15.39 -11.90 -2.40
N GLY A 9 -14.48 -12.67 -2.96
CA GLY A 9 -13.06 -12.32 -3.14
C GLY A 9 -12.17 -12.77 -1.98
N LEU A 10 -11.08 -13.46 -2.31
CA LEU A 10 -10.09 -13.99 -1.38
C LEU A 10 -8.69 -13.42 -1.66
N GLY A 11 -8.63 -12.14 -2.05
CA GLY A 11 -7.39 -11.37 -2.03
C GLY A 11 -6.86 -11.21 -0.60
N PRO A 12 -5.71 -10.52 -0.39
CA PRO A 12 -5.05 -10.50 0.93
C PRO A 12 -5.97 -10.05 2.08
N ALA A 13 -6.78 -9.02 1.88
CA ALA A 13 -7.73 -8.57 2.91
C ALA A 13 -8.83 -9.63 3.19
N GLY A 14 -9.39 -10.23 2.12
CA GLY A 14 -10.40 -11.29 2.26
C GLY A 14 -9.84 -12.53 2.96
N ALA A 15 -8.61 -12.92 2.65
CA ALA A 15 -7.91 -14.02 3.29
C ALA A 15 -7.71 -13.78 4.80
N LEU A 16 -7.25 -12.59 5.18
CA LEU A 16 -7.10 -12.22 6.59
C LEU A 16 -8.43 -12.20 7.33
N LEU A 17 -9.50 -11.69 6.72
CA LEU A 17 -10.84 -11.71 7.31
C LEU A 17 -11.36 -13.16 7.47
N ALA A 18 -11.11 -14.04 6.47
CA ALA A 18 -11.47 -15.44 6.53
C ALA A 18 -10.78 -16.17 7.69
N ILE A 19 -9.46 -15.99 7.82
CA ILE A 19 -8.66 -16.57 8.92
C ILE A 19 -9.19 -16.09 10.28
N ARG A 20 -9.40 -14.75 10.42
CA ARG A 20 -9.90 -14.20 11.68
C ARG A 20 -11.29 -14.70 12.03
N ALA A 21 -12.19 -14.80 11.05
CA ALA A 21 -13.53 -15.33 11.26
C ALA A 21 -13.50 -16.78 11.71
N ALA A 22 -12.70 -17.65 11.06
CA ALA A 22 -12.51 -19.03 11.48
C ALA A 22 -11.96 -19.15 12.90
N GLN A 23 -10.97 -18.34 13.28
CA GLN A 23 -10.44 -18.27 14.65
C GLN A 23 -11.52 -17.88 15.68
N ARG A 24 -12.54 -17.12 15.25
CA ARG A 24 -13.69 -16.72 16.09
C ARG A 24 -14.85 -17.73 16.04
N GLY A 25 -14.67 -18.89 15.42
CA GLY A 25 -15.67 -19.95 15.38
C GLY A 25 -16.73 -19.81 14.30
N TYR A 26 -16.53 -18.96 13.29
CA TYR A 26 -17.38 -18.93 12.11
C TYR A 26 -17.01 -20.09 11.18
N SER A 27 -18.01 -20.69 10.53
CA SER A 27 -17.79 -21.50 9.32
C SER A 27 -17.70 -20.55 8.13
N VAL A 28 -16.59 -20.55 7.39
CA VAL A 28 -16.34 -19.57 6.33
C VAL A 28 -16.43 -20.21 4.95
N VAL A 29 -17.17 -19.57 4.04
CA VAL A 29 -17.18 -19.91 2.62
C VAL A 29 -16.70 -18.71 1.81
N ALA A 30 -15.53 -18.83 1.18
CA ALA A 30 -14.92 -17.79 0.37
C ALA A 30 -15.00 -18.13 -1.11
N TYR A 31 -15.59 -17.26 -1.90
CA TYR A 31 -15.75 -17.38 -3.35
C TYR A 31 -14.73 -16.52 -4.07
N ASP A 32 -13.84 -17.14 -4.84
CA ASP A 32 -12.89 -16.42 -5.69
C ASP A 32 -12.45 -17.30 -6.87
N PRO A 33 -12.84 -16.99 -8.12
CA PRO A 33 -12.47 -17.77 -9.29
C PRO A 33 -10.99 -17.64 -9.67
N ALA A 34 -10.27 -16.64 -9.16
CA ALA A 34 -8.89 -16.34 -9.51
C ALA A 34 -7.87 -16.89 -8.50
N VAL A 35 -8.30 -17.25 -7.29
CA VAL A 35 -7.39 -17.72 -6.24
C VAL A 35 -7.06 -19.20 -6.42
N ASP A 36 -5.77 -19.47 -6.54
CA ASP A 36 -5.22 -20.82 -6.51
C ASP A 36 -4.33 -21.01 -5.26
N LEU A 37 -4.87 -21.63 -4.25
CA LEU A 37 -4.14 -21.94 -3.00
C LEU A 37 -3.04 -23.01 -3.17
N ASN A 38 -2.91 -23.64 -4.34
CA ASN A 38 -1.77 -24.52 -4.60
C ASN A 38 -0.49 -23.73 -4.89
N ARG A 39 -0.60 -22.46 -5.21
CA ARG A 39 0.55 -21.57 -5.38
C ARG A 39 1.03 -21.07 -4.02
N ALA A 40 2.34 -20.95 -3.84
CA ALA A 40 2.94 -20.37 -2.63
C ALA A 40 2.64 -18.86 -2.52
N THR A 41 2.51 -18.17 -3.67
CA THR A 41 2.19 -16.75 -3.78
C THR A 41 0.90 -16.57 -4.58
N PRO A 42 -0.28 -16.75 -3.96
CA PRO A 42 -1.55 -16.68 -4.67
C PRO A 42 -1.99 -15.24 -4.99
N PHE A 43 -1.43 -14.25 -4.31
CA PHE A 43 -1.79 -12.84 -4.49
C PHE A 43 -0.89 -12.14 -5.51
N PRO A 44 -1.42 -11.16 -6.27
CA PRO A 44 -0.72 -10.58 -7.41
C PRO A 44 0.44 -9.64 -7.05
N GLY A 45 0.60 -9.25 -5.79
CA GLY A 45 1.65 -8.33 -5.34
C GLY A 45 2.15 -8.64 -3.96
N THR A 46 3.15 -7.90 -3.54
CA THR A 46 3.72 -7.94 -2.19
C THR A 46 3.05 -6.90 -1.31
N TYR A 47 2.77 -7.26 -0.07
CA TYR A 47 2.01 -6.40 0.85
C TYR A 47 2.77 -6.20 2.15
N GLY A 48 2.93 -4.95 2.54
CA GLY A 48 3.57 -4.61 3.81
C GLY A 48 2.62 -3.87 4.75
N VAL A 49 2.91 -3.95 6.05
CA VAL A 49 2.11 -3.41 7.14
C VAL A 49 3.02 -2.88 8.24
N PHE A 50 2.65 -1.78 8.87
CA PHE A 50 3.35 -1.30 10.07
C PHE A 50 3.12 -2.27 11.23
N SER A 51 4.18 -2.62 11.97
CA SER A 51 4.09 -3.59 13.08
C SER A 51 3.01 -3.21 14.09
N THR A 52 2.78 -1.92 14.31
CA THR A 52 1.74 -1.39 15.21
C THR A 52 0.31 -1.72 14.78
N GLN A 53 0.10 -2.11 13.53
CA GLN A 53 -1.21 -2.47 12.98
C GLN A 53 -1.44 -3.99 12.94
N ILE A 54 -0.44 -4.79 13.33
CA ILE A 54 -0.54 -6.25 13.31
C ILE A 54 -1.07 -6.71 14.67
N PRO A 55 -2.31 -7.21 14.75
CA PRO A 55 -2.83 -7.78 15.98
C PRO A 55 -2.19 -9.14 16.26
N ALA A 56 -2.16 -9.55 17.53
CA ALA A 56 -1.53 -10.81 17.96
C ALA A 56 -2.02 -12.02 17.18
N TRP A 57 -3.28 -12.07 16.77
CA TRP A 57 -3.82 -13.20 16.01
C TRP A 57 -3.22 -13.35 14.59
N ALA A 58 -2.65 -12.29 14.05
CA ALA A 58 -2.08 -12.25 12.69
C ALA A 58 -0.55 -12.24 12.68
N ASP A 59 0.11 -12.18 13.83
CA ASP A 59 1.56 -11.97 13.93
C ASP A 59 2.39 -12.98 13.11
N ALA A 60 2.03 -14.26 13.16
CA ALA A 60 2.69 -15.33 12.44
C ALA A 60 2.49 -15.29 10.90
N LEU A 61 1.64 -14.40 10.40
CA LEU A 61 1.39 -14.22 8.97
C LEU A 61 2.33 -13.18 8.32
N PHE A 62 3.26 -12.63 9.08
CA PHE A 62 4.17 -11.58 8.62
C PHE A 62 5.63 -11.93 8.88
N THR A 63 6.53 -11.41 8.06
CA THR A 63 7.97 -11.53 8.29
C THR A 63 8.35 -11.00 9.68
N PRO A 64 9.44 -11.49 10.29
CA PRO A 64 9.93 -10.93 11.55
C PRO A 64 10.18 -9.42 11.45
N PRO A 65 10.03 -8.67 12.56
CA PRO A 65 10.39 -7.26 12.60
C PRO A 65 11.89 -7.08 12.37
N ALA A 66 12.26 -5.99 11.69
CA ALA A 66 13.64 -5.63 11.41
C ALA A 66 13.81 -4.11 11.48
N PRO A 67 15.02 -3.61 11.84
CA PRO A 67 15.34 -2.20 11.73
C PRO A 67 15.09 -1.70 10.32
N LEU A 68 14.49 -0.52 10.21
CA LEU A 68 14.05 0.07 8.94
C LEU A 68 14.69 1.43 8.76
N GLU A 69 15.16 1.70 7.54
CA GLU A 69 15.77 2.98 7.20
C GLU A 69 14.94 3.71 6.14
N VAL A 70 15.19 5.01 6.02
CA VAL A 70 14.73 5.86 4.92
C VAL A 70 15.90 6.67 4.38
N VAL A 71 15.90 6.90 3.08
CA VAL A 71 16.90 7.73 2.39
C VAL A 71 16.16 8.82 1.62
N ALA A 72 16.24 10.06 2.11
CA ALA A 72 15.53 11.20 1.54
C ALA A 72 16.18 12.53 1.93
N GLY A 73 15.69 13.64 1.42
CA GLY A 73 16.17 14.99 1.70
C GLY A 73 17.16 15.53 0.66
N LEU A 74 17.32 16.84 0.66
CA LEU A 74 18.30 17.57 -0.13
C LEU A 74 19.09 18.52 0.80
N PRO A 75 20.35 18.16 1.18
CA PRO A 75 21.11 16.97 0.71
C PRO A 75 20.52 15.66 1.23
N THR A 76 20.76 14.58 0.47
CA THR A 76 20.29 13.25 0.84
C THR A 76 20.81 12.80 2.20
N THR A 77 19.91 12.36 3.06
CA THR A 77 20.23 11.82 4.39
C THR A 77 19.65 10.42 4.56
N ARG A 78 20.35 9.58 5.31
CA ARG A 78 19.87 8.27 5.75
C ARG A 78 19.47 8.34 7.21
N ARG A 79 18.30 7.82 7.54
CA ARG A 79 17.77 7.82 8.91
C ARG A 79 17.20 6.46 9.26
N THR A 80 17.45 6.00 10.48
CA THR A 80 16.71 4.87 11.06
C THR A 80 15.33 5.36 11.51
N LEU A 81 14.28 4.62 11.15
CA LEU A 81 12.90 4.93 11.53
C LEU A 81 12.56 4.37 12.90
N GLY A 82 11.72 5.06 13.65
CA GLY A 82 11.23 4.62 14.96
C GLY A 82 10.05 3.63 14.88
N PHE A 83 9.82 3.04 13.72
CA PHE A 83 8.79 2.02 13.50
C PHE A 83 9.32 0.93 12.57
N GLU A 84 8.62 -0.20 12.55
CA GLU A 84 8.93 -1.35 11.72
C GLU A 84 7.85 -1.56 10.67
N TYR A 85 8.25 -2.09 9.52
CA TYR A 85 7.36 -2.44 8.41
C TYR A 85 7.61 -3.88 8.03
N ARG A 86 6.58 -4.72 8.15
CA ARG A 86 6.68 -6.17 7.98
C ARG A 86 5.91 -6.60 6.75
N MET A 87 6.46 -7.54 6.01
CA MET A 87 5.86 -8.05 4.78
C MET A 87 4.95 -9.22 5.08
N LEU A 88 3.79 -9.28 4.41
CA LEU A 88 2.88 -10.42 4.47
C LEU A 88 3.59 -11.66 3.91
N ASP A 89 3.65 -12.72 4.68
CA ASP A 89 4.11 -14.03 4.22
C ASP A 89 2.94 -14.77 3.57
N GLN A 90 2.91 -14.77 2.24
CA GLN A 90 1.82 -15.39 1.49
C GLN A 90 1.74 -16.90 1.72
N ALA A 91 2.88 -17.57 1.92
CA ALA A 91 2.90 -19.00 2.21
C ALA A 91 2.31 -19.30 3.59
N ALA A 92 2.59 -18.46 4.60
CA ALA A 92 1.98 -18.56 5.92
C ALA A 92 0.46 -18.32 5.86
N VAL A 93 -0.01 -17.39 5.03
CA VAL A 93 -1.46 -17.15 4.82
C VAL A 93 -2.12 -18.36 4.17
N VAL A 94 -1.52 -18.95 3.12
CA VAL A 94 -2.02 -20.16 2.47
C VAL A 94 -2.11 -21.32 3.47
N LYS A 95 -1.07 -21.52 4.27
CA LYS A 95 -1.05 -22.53 5.32
C LYS A 95 -2.19 -22.30 6.32
N ALA A 96 -2.34 -21.08 6.82
CA ALA A 96 -3.40 -20.74 7.79
C ALA A 96 -4.81 -20.96 7.23
N LEU A 97 -5.04 -20.63 5.95
CA LEU A 97 -6.32 -20.90 5.28
C LEU A 97 -6.62 -22.39 5.19
N ARG A 98 -5.62 -23.23 4.84
CA ARG A 98 -5.78 -24.69 4.73
C ARG A 98 -6.00 -25.37 6.08
N GLU A 99 -5.42 -24.83 7.15
CA GLU A 99 -5.55 -25.36 8.52
C GLU A 99 -6.80 -24.85 9.24
N SER A 100 -7.54 -23.89 8.64
CA SER A 100 -8.73 -23.25 9.21
C SER A 100 -10.02 -23.88 8.64
N ASP A 101 -11.16 -23.65 9.32
CA ASP A 101 -12.51 -23.99 8.80
C ASP A 101 -12.95 -22.98 7.72
N VAL A 102 -12.16 -22.89 6.65
CA VAL A 102 -12.40 -22.03 5.49
C VAL A 102 -12.53 -22.87 4.24
N ARG A 103 -13.74 -22.91 3.69
CA ARG A 103 -14.00 -23.54 2.39
C ARG A 103 -13.80 -22.53 1.27
N VAL A 104 -12.83 -22.75 0.40
CA VAL A 104 -12.58 -21.93 -0.79
C VAL A 104 -13.31 -22.54 -1.97
N VAL A 105 -14.07 -21.72 -2.70
CA VAL A 105 -14.86 -22.08 -3.87
C VAL A 105 -14.36 -21.27 -5.07
N ALA A 106 -13.81 -21.95 -6.08
CA ALA A 106 -13.25 -21.34 -7.28
C ALA A 106 -14.35 -20.90 -8.26
N GLU A 107 -15.36 -20.21 -7.75
CA GLU A 107 -16.52 -19.74 -8.51
C GLU A 107 -16.92 -18.34 -8.04
N TYR A 108 -17.79 -17.68 -8.77
CA TYR A 108 -18.43 -16.43 -8.31
C TYR A 108 -19.48 -16.74 -7.25
N VAL A 109 -19.67 -15.81 -6.32
CA VAL A 109 -20.77 -15.91 -5.36
C VAL A 109 -22.11 -15.93 -6.11
N PRO A 110 -23.05 -16.83 -5.76
CA PRO A 110 -24.36 -16.89 -6.40
C PRO A 110 -25.13 -15.57 -6.27
N ASP A 111 -25.89 -15.21 -7.30
CA ASP A 111 -26.69 -13.98 -7.30
C ASP A 111 -27.66 -13.92 -6.11
N GLY A 112 -27.75 -12.74 -5.49
CA GLY A 112 -28.59 -12.51 -4.32
C GLY A 112 -28.10 -13.15 -3.03
N HIS A 113 -26.98 -13.86 -3.02
CA HIS A 113 -26.42 -14.46 -1.80
C HIS A 113 -25.72 -13.40 -0.94
N PRO A 114 -26.09 -13.26 0.35
CA PRO A 114 -25.48 -12.25 1.22
C PRO A 114 -24.00 -12.63 1.51
N ALA A 115 -23.09 -11.79 1.07
CA ALA A 115 -21.66 -11.97 1.31
C ALA A 115 -20.99 -10.64 1.66
N VAL A 116 -19.84 -10.70 2.33
CA VAL A 116 -18.96 -9.52 2.50
C VAL A 116 -18.11 -9.39 1.23
N ASP A 117 -18.19 -8.23 0.57
CA ASP A 117 -17.45 -7.95 -0.66
C ASP A 117 -16.00 -7.56 -0.33
N CYS A 118 -15.07 -8.41 -0.71
CA CYS A 118 -13.61 -8.27 -0.57
C CYS A 118 -12.89 -8.21 -1.94
N THR A 119 -13.60 -7.94 -3.04
CA THR A 119 -13.09 -8.08 -4.43
C THR A 119 -12.09 -7.00 -4.86
N GLY A 120 -11.77 -6.04 -4.01
CA GLY A 120 -10.84 -4.97 -4.33
C GLY A 120 -11.54 -3.65 -4.69
N ALA A 121 -10.75 -2.64 -5.03
CA ALA A 121 -11.25 -1.33 -5.40
C ALA A 121 -11.58 -1.27 -6.90
N PRO A 122 -12.70 -0.62 -7.29
CA PRO A 122 -13.03 -0.43 -8.70
C PRO A 122 -11.96 0.41 -9.41
N ARG A 123 -11.39 -0.10 -10.49
CA ARG A 123 -10.36 0.61 -11.27
C ARG A 123 -10.92 1.85 -11.97
N THR A 124 -12.16 1.82 -12.39
CA THR A 124 -12.86 2.93 -13.07
C THR A 124 -13.09 4.14 -12.17
N ASP A 125 -13.11 3.95 -10.87
CA ASP A 125 -13.35 5.02 -9.89
C ASP A 125 -12.05 5.62 -9.34
N ALA A 126 -10.88 5.17 -9.83
CA ALA A 126 -9.59 5.64 -9.36
C ALA A 126 -9.38 7.13 -9.69
N ALA A 127 -8.92 7.83 -8.68
CA ALA A 127 -8.55 9.23 -8.79
C ALA A 127 -7.09 9.41 -9.17
N LEU A 128 -6.27 8.58 -8.58
CA LEU A 128 -4.83 8.50 -8.72
C LEU A 128 -4.44 7.03 -8.81
N TRP A 129 -3.22 6.80 -9.25
CA TRP A 129 -2.63 5.47 -9.31
C TRP A 129 -1.30 5.45 -8.59
N GLN A 130 -1.06 4.40 -7.82
CA GLN A 130 0.28 3.97 -7.45
C GLN A 130 0.71 2.89 -8.43
N LEU A 131 1.89 3.07 -9.03
CA LEU A 131 2.45 2.12 -10.00
C LEU A 131 3.84 1.71 -9.54
N ALA A 132 4.14 0.42 -9.62
CA ALA A 132 5.44 -0.08 -9.23
C ALA A 132 5.89 -1.28 -10.06
N VAL A 133 7.21 -1.45 -10.16
CA VAL A 133 7.86 -2.65 -10.66
C VAL A 133 8.81 -3.14 -9.58
N GLY A 134 8.65 -4.39 -9.16
CA GLY A 134 9.46 -5.04 -8.15
C GLY A 134 10.26 -6.21 -8.72
N TRP A 135 11.55 -6.28 -8.35
CA TRP A 135 12.44 -7.37 -8.68
C TRP A 135 12.87 -8.11 -7.41
N PHE A 136 12.78 -9.43 -7.46
CA PHE A 136 13.20 -10.31 -6.38
C PHE A 136 14.58 -10.88 -6.64
N PHE A 137 15.41 -10.82 -5.62
CA PHE A 137 16.75 -11.40 -5.62
C PHE A 137 16.87 -12.42 -4.50
N SER A 138 17.57 -13.52 -4.76
CA SER A 138 17.90 -14.49 -3.72
C SER A 138 18.88 -13.89 -2.69
N ASP A 139 18.99 -14.50 -1.51
CA ASP A 139 20.00 -14.09 -0.51
C ASP A 139 21.44 -14.24 -1.00
N ARG A 140 21.66 -15.05 -2.04
CA ARG A 140 22.96 -15.21 -2.67
C ARG A 140 23.32 -14.04 -3.56
N ASP A 141 22.33 -13.52 -4.29
CA ASP A 141 22.53 -12.51 -5.34
C ASP A 141 22.38 -11.08 -4.80
N ALA A 142 21.67 -10.93 -3.67
CA ALA A 142 21.60 -9.67 -2.94
C ALA A 142 22.38 -9.81 -1.61
N PRO A 143 23.57 -9.20 -1.49
CA PRO A 143 24.28 -9.19 -0.22
C PRO A 143 23.45 -8.41 0.81
N ARG A 144 22.90 -9.12 1.79
CA ARG A 144 22.01 -8.73 2.90
C ARG A 144 21.92 -7.21 3.13
N PRO A 145 21.14 -6.46 2.32
CA PRO A 145 20.96 -5.03 2.53
C PRO A 145 20.15 -4.78 3.81
N GLN A 146 20.26 -3.58 4.37
CA GLN A 146 19.28 -3.14 5.36
C GLN A 146 17.95 -2.84 4.64
N PRO A 147 16.80 -3.20 5.21
CA PRO A 147 15.50 -2.80 4.68
C PRO A 147 15.40 -1.26 4.62
N VAL A 148 14.99 -0.75 3.47
CA VAL A 148 14.75 0.68 3.26
C VAL A 148 13.29 0.90 2.91
N PHE A 149 12.63 1.73 3.73
CA PHE A 149 11.20 2.04 3.55
C PHE A 149 10.95 2.89 2.30
N MET A 150 11.79 3.90 2.07
CA MET A 150 11.80 4.72 0.85
C MET A 150 13.22 5.19 0.57
N ASP A 151 13.76 4.88 -0.59
CA ASP A 151 15.00 5.43 -1.10
C ASP A 151 14.71 6.40 -2.25
N TRP A 152 14.74 7.69 -1.94
CA TRP A 152 14.52 8.78 -2.89
C TRP A 152 15.79 9.22 -3.61
N THR A 153 16.92 8.56 -3.40
CA THR A 153 18.20 8.92 -4.03
C THR A 153 18.06 9.02 -5.56
N GLY A 154 18.42 10.18 -6.11
CA GLY A 154 18.41 10.43 -7.54
C GLY A 154 17.04 10.80 -8.10
N ALA A 155 16.00 11.00 -7.26
CA ALA A 155 14.68 11.40 -7.74
C ALA A 155 14.71 12.79 -8.42
N GLU A 156 15.59 13.68 -7.96
CA GLU A 156 15.82 15.02 -8.53
C GLU A 156 16.36 14.99 -9.98
N ALA A 157 17.02 13.88 -10.35
CA ALA A 157 17.67 13.71 -11.66
C ALA A 157 16.94 12.71 -12.58
N GLN A 158 15.74 12.26 -12.19
CA GLN A 158 14.95 11.33 -13.03
C GLN A 158 14.47 12.02 -14.31
N ASP A 159 14.38 11.20 -15.37
CA ASP A 159 13.74 11.63 -16.61
C ASP A 159 12.26 12.01 -16.37
N GLN A 160 11.72 12.83 -17.28
CA GLN A 160 10.32 13.31 -17.17
C GLN A 160 9.32 12.45 -17.96
N HIS A 161 9.70 11.22 -18.34
CA HIS A 161 8.81 10.31 -19.09
C HIS A 161 7.71 9.73 -18.19
N ALA A 162 7.90 9.74 -16.88
CA ALA A 162 6.90 9.38 -15.89
C ALA A 162 7.04 10.24 -14.63
N ALA A 163 6.05 10.18 -13.74
CA ALA A 163 6.12 10.82 -12.43
C ALA A 163 7.36 10.33 -11.63
N PRO A 164 7.84 11.13 -10.66
CA PRO A 164 8.99 10.73 -9.83
C PRO A 164 8.74 9.43 -9.07
N SER A 165 9.79 8.63 -8.93
CA SER A 165 9.76 7.35 -8.23
C SER A 165 10.87 7.23 -7.19
N PHE A 166 10.66 6.34 -6.24
CA PHE A 166 11.61 5.93 -5.21
C PHE A 166 11.67 4.40 -5.15
N CYS A 167 12.62 3.85 -4.41
CA CYS A 167 12.76 2.40 -4.28
C CYS A 167 12.44 1.94 -2.85
N TYR A 168 11.58 0.91 -2.72
CA TYR A 168 11.53 0.07 -1.53
C TYR A 168 12.61 -1.01 -1.60
N ILE A 169 13.23 -1.33 -0.46
CA ILE A 169 14.11 -2.50 -0.30
C ILE A 169 13.60 -3.27 0.91
N GLN A 170 13.00 -4.43 0.67
CA GLN A 170 12.29 -5.17 1.72
C GLN A 170 12.68 -6.64 1.73
N ARG A 171 12.77 -7.21 2.94
CA ARG A 171 12.93 -8.65 3.12
C ARG A 171 11.57 -9.32 3.05
N THR A 172 11.40 -10.26 2.14
CA THR A 172 10.19 -11.08 2.00
C THR A 172 10.52 -12.55 2.30
N SER A 173 9.51 -13.42 2.36
CA SER A 173 9.72 -14.86 2.43
C SER A 173 10.36 -15.46 1.16
N GLU A 174 10.30 -14.73 0.03
CA GLU A 174 10.86 -15.16 -1.25
C GLU A 174 12.29 -14.63 -1.52
N GLY A 175 12.82 -13.77 -0.67
CA GLY A 175 14.11 -13.10 -0.87
C GLY A 175 14.03 -11.59 -0.65
N TRP A 176 14.90 -10.87 -1.32
CA TRP A 176 14.97 -9.41 -1.27
C TRP A 176 14.19 -8.79 -2.42
N LEU A 177 13.18 -7.99 -2.09
CA LEU A 177 12.43 -7.18 -3.03
C LEU A 177 13.08 -5.80 -3.16
N TYR A 178 13.38 -5.40 -4.39
CA TYR A 178 13.68 -4.03 -4.79
C TYR A 178 12.51 -3.55 -5.65
N GLU A 179 11.79 -2.53 -5.22
CA GLU A 179 10.58 -2.08 -5.92
C GLU A 179 10.66 -0.59 -6.21
N GLU A 180 10.76 -0.24 -7.49
CA GLU A 180 10.70 1.15 -7.96
C GLU A 180 9.25 1.57 -8.08
N THR A 181 8.86 2.59 -7.31
CA THR A 181 7.46 2.96 -7.06
C THR A 181 7.20 4.44 -7.34
N ILE A 182 6.22 4.74 -8.18
CA ILE A 182 5.56 6.04 -8.24
C ILE A 182 4.46 6.05 -7.18
N LEU A 183 4.59 6.90 -6.17
CA LEU A 183 3.68 6.89 -5.01
C LEU A 183 2.26 7.31 -5.37
N ALA A 184 2.10 8.35 -6.20
CA ALA A 184 0.82 8.79 -6.71
C ALA A 184 0.99 9.49 -8.06
N THR A 185 0.16 9.18 -9.03
CA THR A 185 0.16 9.83 -10.35
C THR A 185 -1.22 9.89 -10.98
N HIS A 186 -1.44 10.91 -11.80
CA HIS A 186 -2.56 10.97 -12.74
C HIS A 186 -2.20 10.11 -13.97
N CYS A 187 -2.66 8.88 -13.97
CA CYS A 187 -2.48 7.96 -15.08
C CYS A 187 -3.87 7.47 -15.53
N PRO A 188 -4.13 7.31 -16.81
CA PRO A 188 -5.35 6.66 -17.28
C PRO A 188 -5.51 5.25 -16.70
N ALA A 189 -6.75 4.80 -16.54
CA ALA A 189 -7.04 3.41 -16.14
C ALA A 189 -6.77 2.41 -17.29
N ASP A 190 -6.37 2.90 -18.44
CA ASP A 190 -6.04 2.13 -19.63
C ASP A 190 -4.78 1.27 -19.40
N PRO A 191 -4.86 -0.06 -19.57
CA PRO A 191 -3.73 -0.95 -19.33
C PRO A 191 -2.50 -0.65 -20.21
N VAL A 192 -2.70 -0.20 -21.46
CA VAL A 192 -1.61 0.12 -22.38
C VAL A 192 -0.83 1.35 -21.90
N GLU A 193 -1.54 2.39 -21.47
CA GLU A 193 -0.90 3.59 -20.93
C GLU A 193 -0.18 3.30 -19.60
N GLN A 194 -0.76 2.46 -18.75
CA GLN A 194 -0.09 2.03 -17.51
C GLN A 194 1.15 1.18 -17.81
N GLN A 195 1.11 0.31 -18.83
CA GLN A 195 2.27 -0.48 -19.21
C GLN A 195 3.46 0.39 -19.64
N LYS A 196 3.23 1.48 -20.38
CA LYS A 196 4.30 2.44 -20.73
C LYS A 196 5.00 3.00 -19.49
N VAL A 197 4.22 3.35 -18.44
CA VAL A 197 4.78 3.85 -17.18
C VAL A 197 5.55 2.75 -16.45
N LEU A 198 5.02 1.52 -16.42
CA LEU A 198 5.71 0.37 -15.83
C LEU A 198 7.04 0.06 -16.54
N ASP A 199 7.11 0.23 -17.86
CA ASP A 199 8.35 0.06 -18.61
C ASP A 199 9.40 1.13 -18.27
N VAL A 200 8.96 2.38 -18.00
CA VAL A 200 9.87 3.42 -17.47
C VAL A 200 10.38 3.03 -16.08
N LEU A 201 9.49 2.55 -15.18
CA LEU A 201 9.89 2.10 -13.85
C LEU A 201 10.86 0.92 -13.90
N ARG A 202 10.64 -0.05 -14.78
CA ARG A 202 11.57 -1.18 -15.01
C ARG A 202 12.97 -0.68 -15.41
N ASN A 203 13.05 0.29 -16.31
CA ASN A 203 14.31 0.87 -16.73
C ASN A 203 15.00 1.65 -15.60
N ARG A 204 14.23 2.37 -14.77
CA ARG A 204 14.78 3.06 -13.58
C ARG A 204 15.29 2.06 -12.56
N LEU A 205 14.54 0.99 -12.29
CA LEU A 205 14.92 -0.08 -11.37
C LEU A 205 16.22 -0.76 -11.83
N ALA A 206 16.33 -1.12 -13.13
CA ALA A 206 17.52 -1.72 -13.68
C ALA A 206 18.78 -0.85 -13.46
N LYS A 207 18.66 0.46 -13.72
CA LYS A 207 19.75 1.40 -13.46
C LYS A 207 20.09 1.53 -11.97
N ARG A 208 19.09 1.45 -11.10
CA ARG A 208 19.27 1.55 -9.65
C ARG A 208 19.97 0.32 -9.09
N VAL A 209 19.49 -0.88 -9.39
CA VAL A 209 20.08 -2.13 -8.88
C VAL A 209 21.50 -2.32 -9.40
N ALA A 210 21.78 -1.97 -10.68
CA ALA A 210 23.13 -1.98 -11.24
C ALA A 210 24.09 -1.04 -10.47
N ARG A 211 23.64 0.17 -10.10
CA ARG A 211 24.41 1.10 -9.28
C ARG A 211 24.67 0.57 -7.86
N MET A 212 23.78 -0.28 -7.35
CA MET A 212 23.93 -0.96 -6.06
C MET A 212 24.83 -2.21 -6.16
N GLY A 213 25.34 -2.55 -7.35
CA GLY A 213 26.21 -3.70 -7.58
C GLY A 213 25.45 -5.03 -7.74
N LEU A 214 24.14 -4.98 -7.95
CA LEU A 214 23.32 -6.17 -8.24
C LEU A 214 23.30 -6.42 -9.76
N ASP A 215 23.29 -7.69 -10.15
CA ASP A 215 23.15 -8.10 -11.53
C ASP A 215 21.67 -8.18 -11.93
N PRO A 216 21.18 -7.33 -12.87
CA PRO A 216 19.81 -7.39 -13.34
C PRO A 216 19.40 -8.74 -13.94
N GLU A 217 20.35 -9.54 -14.42
CA GLU A 217 20.09 -10.87 -14.97
C GLU A 217 19.85 -11.93 -13.89
N SER A 218 20.18 -11.64 -12.62
CA SER A 218 19.97 -12.56 -11.49
C SER A 218 18.56 -12.43 -10.86
N VAL A 219 17.66 -11.66 -11.47
CA VAL A 219 16.27 -11.49 -11.00
C VAL A 219 15.53 -12.82 -11.04
N SER A 220 15.08 -13.29 -9.89
CA SER A 220 14.33 -14.55 -9.76
C SER A 220 12.86 -14.42 -10.13
N ARG A 221 12.25 -13.25 -9.89
CA ARG A 221 10.85 -12.93 -10.20
C ARG A 221 10.68 -11.42 -10.36
N GLU A 222 9.78 -11.04 -11.25
CA GLU A 222 9.29 -9.66 -11.37
C GLU A 222 7.83 -9.60 -10.90
N GLU A 223 7.46 -8.51 -10.25
CA GLU A 223 6.05 -8.14 -10.03
C GLU A 223 5.76 -6.74 -10.59
N GLN A 224 4.53 -6.54 -11.00
CA GLN A 224 4.00 -5.27 -11.45
C GLN A 224 2.79 -4.91 -10.61
N VAL A 225 2.78 -3.70 -10.08
CA VAL A 225 1.75 -3.22 -9.17
C VAL A 225 1.02 -2.04 -9.78
N SER A 226 -0.31 -2.05 -9.69
CA SER A 226 -1.18 -0.98 -10.16
C SER A 226 -2.35 -0.82 -9.19
N ILE A 227 -2.23 0.11 -8.24
CA ILE A 227 -3.20 0.32 -7.16
C ILE A 227 -4.07 1.54 -7.48
N PRO A 228 -5.40 1.35 -7.62
CA PRO A 228 -6.34 2.44 -7.79
C PRO A 228 -6.55 3.17 -6.47
N MET A 229 -6.18 4.45 -6.39
CA MET A 229 -6.29 5.25 -5.18
C MET A 229 -7.38 6.31 -5.28
N GLY A 230 -7.87 6.78 -4.11
CA GLY A 230 -8.88 7.82 -4.03
C GLY A 230 -10.24 7.40 -4.60
N THR A 231 -10.55 6.11 -4.60
CA THR A 231 -11.81 5.56 -5.10
C THR A 231 -12.99 6.00 -4.25
N ARG A 232 -14.19 6.08 -4.87
CA ARG A 232 -15.41 6.46 -4.14
C ARG A 232 -15.78 5.39 -3.11
N ARG A 233 -16.05 5.82 -1.87
CA ARG A 233 -16.59 4.94 -0.84
C ARG A 233 -18.09 4.76 -1.06
N ARG A 234 -18.53 3.56 -1.46
CA ARG A 234 -19.94 3.21 -1.58
C ARG A 234 -20.37 2.36 -0.40
N HIS A 235 -21.24 2.90 0.47
CA HIS A 235 -21.61 2.30 1.76
C HIS A 235 -22.83 1.37 1.74
N LYS A 236 -23.38 1.02 0.56
CA LYS A 236 -24.67 0.31 0.47
C LYS A 236 -24.60 -1.21 0.74
N GLU A 237 -23.42 -1.80 0.68
CA GLU A 237 -23.21 -3.24 0.85
C GLU A 237 -22.18 -3.50 1.95
N ARG A 238 -22.20 -4.71 2.52
CA ARG A 238 -21.15 -5.14 3.46
C ARG A 238 -19.85 -5.32 2.67
N LYS A 239 -18.91 -4.40 2.84
CA LYS A 239 -17.63 -4.37 2.12
C LYS A 239 -16.46 -4.42 3.08
N PHE A 240 -15.33 -4.95 2.62
CA PHE A 240 -14.11 -5.05 3.40
C PHE A 240 -12.87 -4.82 2.53
N GLY A 241 -11.77 -4.39 3.15
CA GLY A 241 -10.51 -4.13 2.46
C GLY A 241 -10.63 -2.99 1.43
N ALA A 242 -9.99 -3.15 0.29
CA ALA A 242 -9.98 -2.14 -0.76
C ALA A 242 -11.39 -1.83 -1.32
N ALA A 243 -12.30 -2.83 -1.36
CA ALA A 243 -13.70 -2.63 -1.72
C ALA A 243 -14.44 -1.67 -0.78
N ALA A 244 -14.07 -1.64 0.50
CA ALA A 244 -14.57 -0.70 1.50
C ALA A 244 -13.88 0.67 1.48
N GLY A 245 -12.92 0.90 0.56
CA GLY A 245 -12.12 2.12 0.49
C GLY A 245 -11.05 2.21 1.57
N PHE A 246 -10.44 1.09 1.96
CA PHE A 246 -9.35 1.06 2.95
C PHE A 246 -8.01 1.53 2.37
N ILE A 247 -7.90 1.64 1.04
CA ILE A 247 -6.68 2.16 0.42
C ILE A 247 -6.47 3.61 0.86
N ASN A 248 -5.32 3.87 1.48
CA ASN A 248 -4.88 5.21 1.81
C ASN A 248 -4.63 5.98 0.50
N PRO A 249 -5.34 7.09 0.24
CA PRO A 249 -5.27 7.77 -1.05
C PRO A 249 -3.98 8.55 -1.29
N ALA A 250 -3.07 8.62 -0.31
CA ALA A 250 -1.76 9.25 -0.44
C ALA A 250 -0.62 8.24 -0.56
N THR A 251 -0.78 7.02 -0.03
CA THR A 251 0.32 6.05 0.11
C THR A 251 0.01 4.67 -0.46
N GLY A 252 -1.23 4.36 -0.80
CA GLY A 252 -1.65 3.05 -1.30
C GLY A 252 -1.82 1.97 -0.21
N TYR A 253 -1.39 2.19 1.03
CA TYR A 253 -1.51 1.19 2.10
C TYR A 253 -2.97 0.89 2.43
N SER A 254 -3.30 -0.39 2.59
CA SER A 254 -4.67 -0.83 2.87
C SER A 254 -4.75 -1.98 3.87
N LEU A 255 -3.74 -2.85 3.90
CA LEU A 255 -3.81 -4.11 4.63
C LEU A 255 -3.79 -3.93 6.14
N GLY A 256 -3.00 -2.97 6.67
CA GLY A 256 -3.01 -2.62 8.08
C GLY A 256 -4.38 -2.17 8.56
N HIS A 257 -5.08 -1.36 7.76
CA HIS A 257 -6.46 -0.96 8.06
C HIS A 257 -7.43 -2.15 8.03
N ALA A 258 -7.21 -3.13 7.15
CA ALA A 258 -8.00 -4.35 7.12
C ALA A 258 -7.79 -5.18 8.40
N LEU A 259 -6.55 -5.31 8.87
CA LEU A 259 -6.25 -6.02 10.13
C LEU A 259 -6.95 -5.38 11.34
N GLU A 260 -6.84 -4.05 11.49
CA GLU A 260 -7.49 -3.30 12.56
C GLU A 260 -9.02 -3.38 12.52
N ALA A 261 -9.61 -3.48 11.32
CA ALA A 261 -11.05 -3.47 11.11
C ALA A 261 -11.70 -4.86 11.11
N ALA A 262 -10.92 -5.94 11.12
CA ALA A 262 -11.45 -7.29 10.96
C ALA A 262 -12.49 -7.64 12.02
N ASP A 263 -12.18 -7.43 13.29
CA ASP A 263 -13.11 -7.71 14.40
C ASP A 263 -14.34 -6.78 14.37
N ASP A 264 -14.17 -5.50 14.00
CA ASP A 264 -15.29 -4.55 13.89
C ASP A 264 -16.30 -5.01 12.83
N VAL A 265 -15.81 -5.51 11.69
CA VAL A 265 -16.69 -6.02 10.62
C VAL A 265 -17.41 -7.31 11.04
N LEU A 266 -16.72 -8.22 11.72
CA LEU A 266 -17.33 -9.45 12.24
C LEU A 266 -18.40 -9.15 13.31
N ASP A 267 -18.19 -8.11 14.12
CA ASP A 267 -19.15 -7.64 15.12
C ASP A 267 -20.26 -6.75 14.53
N GLY A 268 -20.27 -6.50 13.24
CA GLY A 268 -21.24 -5.64 12.57
C GLY A 268 -21.10 -4.15 12.89
N ARG A 269 -19.96 -3.72 13.45
CA ARG A 269 -19.69 -2.32 13.78
C ARG A 269 -19.41 -1.50 12.52
N ARG A 270 -19.78 -0.22 12.55
CA ARG A 270 -19.51 0.70 11.45
C ARG A 270 -18.06 1.19 11.49
N LEU A 271 -17.40 1.17 10.34
CA LEU A 271 -16.04 1.68 10.21
C LEU A 271 -16.08 3.20 10.02
N GLY A 272 -15.39 3.93 10.90
CA GLY A 272 -15.23 5.39 10.83
C GLY A 272 -14.03 5.83 9.98
N GLY A 273 -13.70 7.13 9.99
CA GLY A 273 -12.43 7.63 9.42
C GLY A 273 -12.53 8.49 8.17
N ASN A 274 -13.66 9.16 7.95
CA ASN A 274 -13.86 10.00 6.75
C ASN A 274 -12.91 11.22 6.67
N LEU A 275 -12.60 11.88 7.80
CA LEU A 275 -11.74 13.07 7.81
C LEU A 275 -10.30 12.73 7.41
N ALA A 276 -9.69 11.70 8.01
CA ALA A 276 -8.35 11.24 7.66
C ALA A 276 -8.25 10.89 6.16
N TYR A 277 -9.26 10.22 5.62
CA TYR A 277 -9.32 9.87 4.20
C TYR A 277 -9.30 11.12 3.30
N VAL A 278 -10.13 12.12 3.60
CA VAL A 278 -10.20 13.37 2.81
C VAL A 278 -8.88 14.14 2.85
N LEU A 279 -8.27 14.27 4.04
CA LEU A 279 -6.99 14.94 4.19
C LEU A 279 -5.89 14.25 3.38
N ARG A 280 -5.88 12.92 3.37
CA ARG A 280 -4.94 12.13 2.56
C ARG A 280 -5.23 12.20 1.06
N GLN A 281 -6.47 12.37 0.63
CA GLN A 281 -6.77 12.68 -0.78
C GLN A 281 -6.09 13.98 -1.23
N VAL A 282 -6.11 15.00 -0.36
CA VAL A 282 -5.36 16.25 -0.62
C VAL A 282 -3.86 15.96 -0.71
N GLY A 283 -3.30 15.19 0.23
CA GLY A 283 -1.89 14.80 0.20
C GLY A 283 -1.50 14.02 -1.06
N GLY A 284 -2.31 13.05 -1.48
CA GLY A 284 -2.10 12.30 -2.72
C GLY A 284 -2.10 13.19 -3.96
N GLU A 285 -3.00 14.17 -4.01
CA GLU A 285 -3.06 15.14 -5.11
C GLU A 285 -1.83 16.06 -5.16
N LEU A 286 -1.27 16.43 -4.00
CA LEU A 286 -0.02 17.20 -3.93
C LEU A 286 1.17 16.36 -4.41
N ILE A 287 1.26 15.11 -3.96
CA ILE A 287 2.30 14.16 -4.38
C ILE A 287 2.27 13.97 -5.90
N ALA A 288 1.09 13.78 -6.49
CA ALA A 288 0.95 13.56 -7.93
C ALA A 288 1.34 14.78 -8.79
N ARG A 289 1.50 15.96 -8.20
CA ARG A 289 1.86 17.21 -8.89
C ARG A 289 3.29 17.66 -8.66
N ALA A 290 3.97 17.08 -7.68
CA ALA A 290 5.32 17.47 -7.31
C ALA A 290 6.36 16.82 -8.22
N ASP A 291 7.46 17.50 -8.46
CA ASP A 291 8.64 16.94 -9.14
C ASP A 291 9.53 16.13 -8.18
N GLY A 292 10.57 15.50 -8.73
CA GLY A 292 11.44 14.59 -7.96
C GLY A 292 12.23 15.29 -6.87
N ALA A 293 12.73 16.48 -7.11
CA ALA A 293 13.48 17.26 -6.13
C ALA A 293 12.58 17.68 -4.96
N THR A 294 11.37 18.15 -5.27
CA THR A 294 10.37 18.54 -4.28
C THR A 294 9.94 17.34 -3.42
N LEU A 295 9.70 16.16 -4.01
CA LEU A 295 9.33 14.96 -3.25
C LEU A 295 10.47 14.46 -2.38
N GLN A 296 11.71 14.43 -2.90
CA GLN A 296 12.87 13.99 -2.15
C GLN A 296 13.10 14.87 -0.92
N ASP A 297 13.02 16.20 -1.07
CA ASP A 297 13.16 17.16 0.03
C ASP A 297 11.98 17.06 1.02
N PHE A 298 10.75 17.00 0.51
CA PHE A 298 9.55 16.83 1.34
C PHE A 298 9.62 15.58 2.23
N PHE A 299 9.99 14.43 1.68
CA PHE A 299 10.11 13.21 2.47
C PHE A 299 11.28 13.25 3.45
N GLY A 300 12.35 14.01 3.15
CA GLY A 300 13.39 14.31 4.13
C GLY A 300 12.85 15.02 5.37
N HIS A 301 11.99 16.01 5.18
CA HIS A 301 11.32 16.74 6.28
C HIS A 301 10.25 15.89 6.96
N PHE A 302 9.45 15.14 6.21
CA PHE A 302 8.44 14.25 6.76
C PHE A 302 9.05 13.22 7.72
N PHE A 303 10.14 12.58 7.33
CA PHE A 303 10.83 11.58 8.16
C PHE A 303 11.74 12.18 9.23
N ALA A 304 11.87 13.51 9.29
CA ALA A 304 12.46 14.21 10.41
C ALA A 304 11.47 14.53 11.55
N LEU A 305 10.16 14.39 11.29
CA LEU A 305 9.14 14.48 12.34
C LEU A 305 9.31 13.32 13.36
N ASP A 306 8.64 13.43 14.50
CA ASP A 306 8.55 12.32 15.45
C ASP A 306 7.75 11.13 14.88
N THR A 307 8.02 9.94 15.40
CA THR A 307 7.42 8.68 14.96
C THR A 307 5.89 8.70 15.07
N GLU A 308 5.32 9.34 16.09
CA GLU A 308 3.88 9.41 16.28
C GLU A 308 3.21 10.15 15.12
N ARG A 309 3.75 11.30 14.70
CA ARG A 309 3.25 12.06 13.56
C ARG A 309 3.42 11.31 12.24
N GLN A 310 4.56 10.65 12.05
CA GLN A 310 4.79 9.82 10.86
C GLN A 310 3.71 8.74 10.75
N LEU A 311 3.51 7.94 11.79
CA LEU A 311 2.51 6.88 11.82
C LEU A 311 1.08 7.42 11.73
N ALA A 312 0.77 8.54 12.39
CA ALA A 312 -0.54 9.19 12.28
C ALA A 312 -0.91 9.48 10.81
N TYR A 313 0.03 9.95 10.01
CA TYR A 313 -0.21 10.21 8.59
C TYR A 313 -0.20 8.92 7.74
N LEU A 314 0.77 8.04 7.93
CA LEU A 314 0.97 6.86 7.10
C LEU A 314 -0.14 5.82 7.31
N SER A 315 -0.58 5.60 8.56
CA SER A 315 -1.47 4.50 8.92
C SER A 315 -2.66 4.90 9.81
N GLY A 316 -2.54 5.98 10.60
CA GLY A 316 -3.54 6.35 11.61
C GLY A 316 -4.93 6.63 11.06
N ARG A 317 -5.96 6.43 11.88
CA ARG A 317 -7.39 6.65 11.53
C ARG A 317 -7.94 7.96 12.10
N ASP A 318 -7.21 8.60 13.03
CA ASP A 318 -7.58 9.86 13.63
C ASP A 318 -7.33 11.04 12.67
N GLY A 319 -8.41 11.64 12.17
CA GLY A 319 -8.34 12.79 11.27
C GLY A 319 -7.71 14.03 11.89
N LEU A 320 -7.81 14.23 13.21
CA LEU A 320 -7.16 15.35 13.88
C LEU A 320 -5.64 15.15 13.97
N ALA A 321 -5.19 13.93 14.25
CA ALA A 321 -3.77 13.59 14.25
C ALA A 321 -3.16 13.76 12.84
N VAL A 322 -3.86 13.33 11.79
CA VAL A 322 -3.46 13.57 10.39
C VAL A 322 -3.38 15.08 10.11
N ALA A 323 -4.38 15.86 10.52
CA ALA A 323 -4.38 17.31 10.32
C ALA A 323 -3.20 18.00 11.05
N ARG A 324 -2.89 17.59 12.27
CA ARG A 324 -1.74 18.10 13.03
C ARG A 324 -0.41 17.79 12.35
N THR A 325 -0.26 16.59 11.80
CA THR A 325 0.92 16.21 11.02
C THR A 325 1.07 17.07 9.76
N MET A 326 -0.01 17.25 9.00
CA MET A 326 -0.01 18.12 7.83
C MET A 326 0.32 19.57 8.19
N TRP A 327 -0.18 20.03 9.34
CA TRP A 327 0.14 21.36 9.85
C TRP A 327 1.60 21.51 10.23
N ALA A 328 2.20 20.53 10.88
CA ALA A 328 3.63 20.54 11.23
C ALA A 328 4.54 20.58 9.98
N LEU A 329 4.14 19.94 8.89
CA LEU A 329 4.89 19.94 7.63
C LEU A 329 4.95 21.32 6.95
N ARG A 330 4.07 22.27 7.30
CA ARG A 330 4.13 23.66 6.78
C ARG A 330 5.38 24.42 7.20
N GLU A 331 6.00 23.99 8.31
CA GLU A 331 7.21 24.59 8.87
C GLU A 331 8.49 24.15 8.14
N GLY A 332 8.38 23.24 7.17
CA GLY A 332 9.48 22.85 6.30
C GLY A 332 10.04 24.04 5.52
N THR A 333 11.34 24.03 5.29
CA THR A 333 12.07 25.05 4.51
C THR A 333 12.44 24.50 3.13
N GLY A 334 12.85 25.39 2.22
CA GLY A 334 13.28 24.98 0.88
C GLY A 334 12.15 24.46 0.00
N LEU A 335 12.42 23.40 -0.76
CA LEU A 335 11.47 22.82 -1.71
C LEU A 335 10.25 22.18 -1.03
N SER A 336 10.35 21.82 0.25
CA SER A 336 9.21 21.33 1.03
C SER A 336 8.11 22.37 1.16
N HIS A 337 8.46 23.65 1.16
CA HIS A 337 7.47 24.73 1.10
C HIS A 337 6.76 24.76 -0.26
N GLU A 338 7.46 24.46 -1.35
CA GLU A 338 6.89 24.40 -2.70
C GLU A 338 5.88 23.26 -2.84
N PHE A 339 6.08 22.16 -2.14
CA PHE A 339 5.11 21.05 -2.09
C PHE A 339 3.71 21.51 -1.66
N LEU A 340 3.61 22.46 -0.74
CA LEU A 340 2.34 22.97 -0.24
C LEU A 340 1.78 24.15 -1.08
N GLN A 341 2.58 24.74 -1.96
CA GLN A 341 2.15 25.90 -2.76
C GLN A 341 0.83 25.72 -3.54
N PRO A 342 0.51 24.54 -4.13
CA PRO A 342 -0.77 24.35 -4.81
C PRO A 342 -1.98 24.60 -3.91
N LEU A 343 -1.88 24.35 -2.60
CA LEU A 343 -2.96 24.64 -1.64
C LEU A 343 -3.19 26.15 -1.44
N PHE A 344 -2.14 26.96 -1.54
CA PHE A 344 -2.23 28.40 -1.32
C PHE A 344 -2.50 29.17 -2.62
N ARG A 345 -1.85 28.77 -3.73
CA ARG A 345 -1.99 29.48 -5.03
C ARG A 345 -3.22 29.06 -5.82
N ARG A 346 -3.62 27.78 -5.72
CA ARG A 346 -4.73 27.23 -6.51
C ARG A 346 -5.59 26.26 -5.70
N PRO A 347 -6.08 26.67 -4.50
CA PRO A 347 -6.81 25.76 -3.60
C PRO A 347 -8.01 25.12 -4.28
N TRP A 348 -8.72 25.87 -5.15
CA TRP A 348 -9.88 25.36 -5.87
C TRP A 348 -9.55 24.23 -6.85
N GLN A 349 -8.35 24.17 -7.41
CA GLN A 349 -7.95 23.08 -8.31
C GLN A 349 -7.71 21.79 -7.53
N VAL A 350 -7.03 21.87 -6.39
CA VAL A 350 -6.81 20.73 -5.50
C VAL A 350 -8.14 20.25 -4.91
N MET A 351 -8.96 21.18 -4.40
CA MET A 351 -10.25 20.85 -3.81
C MET A 351 -11.24 20.29 -4.84
N ARG A 352 -11.26 20.85 -6.07
CA ARG A 352 -12.09 20.35 -7.16
C ARG A 352 -11.69 18.94 -7.56
N ALA A 353 -10.40 18.65 -7.64
CA ALA A 353 -9.89 17.30 -7.88
C ALA A 353 -10.34 16.31 -6.80
N VAL A 354 -10.36 16.73 -5.54
CA VAL A 354 -10.84 15.92 -4.40
C VAL A 354 -12.37 15.79 -4.39
N TRP A 355 -13.13 16.88 -4.69
CA TRP A 355 -14.59 16.90 -4.60
C TRP A 355 -15.31 16.31 -5.80
N ALA A 356 -14.75 16.44 -7.00
CA ALA A 356 -15.33 15.82 -8.21
C ALA A 356 -15.40 14.28 -8.10
N ARG A 357 -14.80 13.72 -7.07
CA ARG A 357 -14.65 12.28 -6.79
C ARG A 357 -15.49 11.79 -5.60
N ARG A 358 -16.29 12.68 -4.98
CA ARG A 358 -17.28 12.34 -3.96
C ARG A 358 -18.65 12.09 -4.61
#